data_7ca388d3a310c6a7674a3ef8e7c2be6f
#
_entry.id   7ca388d3a310c6a7674a3ef8e7c2be6f
#
_cell.length_a   1.000
_cell.length_b   1.000
_cell.length_c   1.000
_cell.angle_alpha   90.00
_cell.angle_beta   90.00
_cell.angle_gamma   90.00
#
_symmetry.space_group_name_H-M   'P 1'
#
loop_
_entity.id
_entity.type
_entity.pdbx_description
1 polymer ?
#
loop_
_entity_poly.entity_id
_entity_poly.type
_entity_poly.pdbx_seq_one_letter_code
_entity_poly.pdbx_strand_id
1 'polypeptide(L)'
;MSDDLLTFTLSNGNLRLRPWCIIKGGEMATNNLEKRMKDYQREFIEFAIERDVLRFGEFTLKSGRLSPYYFNFGLFNTGSALARLGRYFAQALVDSDIKCDVILGPAYKGIPLATAMVVALSEHHGIDMPYAFNRKEAKAHGEGGSIVGAELRGRVAIVDDVITAGTAIREVMTIIEAHKATPAATLIAIDRMEKGQGDLSAIQEVERDYAMKVVSIISFNDVLEYLQENSANHAHVEAMLRYREDFGVLVA
;
A
#
# COMPACT_ATOMS: atom_id res chain seq x y z
N MET A 1 -39.44 -1.21 -21.69
CA MET A 1 -40.33 -1.56 -20.55
C MET A 1 -40.15 -3.04 -20.34
N SER A 2 -39.34 -3.43 -19.39
CA SER A 2 -39.33 -4.76 -18.76
C SER A 2 -38.63 -4.60 -17.42
N ASP A 3 -39.43 -4.83 -16.37
CA ASP A 3 -39.10 -4.70 -14.97
C ASP A 3 -38.10 -5.79 -14.56
N ASP A 4 -36.92 -5.40 -14.06
CA ASP A 4 -36.01 -6.33 -13.42
C ASP A 4 -36.40 -6.48 -11.94
N LEU A 5 -37.07 -7.61 -11.65
CA LEU A 5 -37.45 -8.04 -10.33
C LEU A 5 -36.25 -8.49 -9.50
N LEU A 6 -35.97 -7.74 -8.42
CA LEU A 6 -35.10 -8.16 -7.34
C LEU A 6 -35.76 -9.30 -6.56
N THR A 7 -35.25 -10.52 -6.69
CA THR A 7 -35.67 -11.65 -5.84
C THR A 7 -34.83 -11.72 -4.57
N PHE A 8 -35.48 -11.48 -3.43
CA PHE A 8 -34.94 -11.71 -2.10
C PHE A 8 -35.25 -13.12 -1.64
N THR A 9 -34.28 -13.91 -1.26
CA THR A 9 -34.51 -15.16 -0.54
C THR A 9 -34.00 -15.02 0.88
N LEU A 10 -34.89 -15.16 1.86
CA LEU A 10 -34.55 -15.25 3.27
C LEU A 10 -34.25 -16.72 3.64
N SER A 11 -33.05 -16.98 4.15
CA SER A 11 -32.71 -18.22 4.83
C SER A 11 -32.03 -17.87 6.15
N ASN A 12 -32.66 -18.26 7.25
CA ASN A 12 -32.15 -18.24 8.61
C ASN A 12 -31.65 -16.89 9.17
N GLY A 13 -32.42 -15.81 9.02
CA GLY A 13 -32.32 -14.63 9.88
C GLY A 13 -31.05 -13.77 9.75
N ASN A 14 -30.12 -14.09 8.86
CA ASN A 14 -28.93 -13.28 8.59
C ASN A 14 -28.91 -12.78 7.15
N LEU A 15 -28.93 -11.46 7.00
CA LEU A 15 -28.76 -10.78 5.71
C LEU A 15 -27.30 -10.93 5.26
N ARG A 16 -27.01 -11.88 4.38
CA ARG A 16 -25.73 -11.92 3.68
C ARG A 16 -25.89 -11.13 2.39
N LEU A 17 -25.28 -9.96 2.31
CA LEU A 17 -25.10 -9.24 1.07
C LEU A 17 -24.18 -10.08 0.17
N ARG A 18 -24.66 -10.49 -0.99
CA ARG A 18 -23.82 -11.14 -2.00
C ARG A 18 -23.01 -10.08 -2.74
N PRO A 19 -21.74 -10.36 -3.09
CA PRO A 19 -20.94 -9.43 -3.90
C PRO A 19 -21.58 -9.23 -5.28
N TRP A 20 -21.50 -8.03 -5.78
CA TRP A 20 -22.02 -7.60 -7.07
C TRP A 20 -21.47 -8.45 -8.21
N CYS A 21 -22.34 -9.21 -8.87
CA CYS A 21 -22.08 -9.75 -10.21
C CYS A 21 -22.76 -8.84 -11.21
N ILE A 22 -22.00 -8.08 -11.99
CA ILE A 22 -22.51 -7.47 -13.21
C ILE A 22 -22.53 -8.59 -14.26
N ILE A 23 -23.75 -9.05 -14.60
CA ILE A 23 -23.95 -10.05 -15.66
C ILE A 23 -23.85 -9.33 -17.01
N LYS A 24 -22.78 -9.56 -17.76
CA LYS A 24 -22.75 -9.41 -19.22
C LYS A 24 -22.45 -10.79 -19.80
N GLY A 25 -23.50 -11.41 -20.40
CA GLY A 25 -23.35 -12.57 -21.32
C GLY A 25 -22.90 -13.86 -20.69
N GLY A 26 -23.82 -14.64 -20.18
CA GLY A 26 -23.96 -16.09 -20.35
C GLY A 26 -22.83 -17.07 -20.00
N GLU A 27 -21.84 -16.74 -19.15
CA GLU A 27 -20.95 -17.73 -18.54
C GLU A 27 -20.59 -17.29 -17.12
N MET A 28 -20.92 -18.14 -16.14
CA MET A 28 -20.48 -17.94 -14.74
C MET A 28 -18.99 -18.22 -14.65
N ALA A 29 -18.16 -17.19 -14.69
CA ALA A 29 -16.78 -17.30 -14.29
C ALA A 29 -16.72 -17.40 -12.75
N THR A 30 -16.82 -18.61 -12.23
CA THR A 30 -16.54 -18.93 -10.82
C THR A 30 -15.02 -19.05 -10.61
N ASN A 31 -14.31 -17.93 -10.73
CA ASN A 31 -12.89 -17.93 -10.38
C ASN A 31 -12.49 -16.55 -9.83
N ASN A 32 -13.14 -16.14 -8.74
CA ASN A 32 -12.58 -15.16 -7.83
C ASN A 32 -12.56 -15.82 -6.44
N LEU A 33 -11.47 -16.53 -6.14
CA LEU A 33 -11.03 -16.72 -4.76
C LEU A 33 -10.81 -15.30 -4.23
N GLU A 34 -11.84 -14.74 -3.56
CA GLU A 34 -11.72 -13.47 -2.86
C GLU A 34 -10.46 -13.56 -2.01
N LYS A 35 -9.46 -12.74 -2.34
CA LYS A 35 -8.21 -12.66 -1.58
C LYS A 35 -8.58 -12.11 -0.22
N ARG A 36 -8.86 -13.00 0.72
CA ARG A 36 -9.18 -12.63 2.10
C ARG A 36 -7.99 -11.90 2.71
N MET A 37 -8.27 -10.84 3.45
CA MET A 37 -7.26 -10.10 4.21
C MET A 37 -6.43 -11.06 5.08
N LYS A 38 -5.11 -10.94 5.02
CA LYS A 38 -4.19 -11.76 5.81
C LYS A 38 -4.12 -11.28 7.26
N ASP A 39 -3.73 -12.14 8.18
CA ASP A 39 -3.69 -11.82 9.61
C ASP A 39 -2.81 -10.60 9.90
N TYR A 40 -1.61 -10.50 9.29
CA TYR A 40 -0.73 -9.35 9.50
C TYR A 40 -1.29 -8.03 8.94
N GLN A 41 -2.13 -8.08 7.91
CA GLN A 41 -2.81 -6.90 7.36
C GLN A 41 -3.86 -6.39 8.35
N ARG A 42 -4.60 -7.31 8.95
CA ARG A 42 -5.55 -7.01 10.03
C ARG A 42 -4.84 -6.38 11.23
N GLU A 43 -3.77 -7.02 11.71
CA GLU A 43 -2.96 -6.51 12.82
C GLU A 43 -2.38 -5.11 12.52
N PHE A 44 -2.02 -4.85 11.26
CA PHE A 44 -1.54 -3.52 10.85
C PHE A 44 -2.66 -2.48 10.88
N ILE A 45 -3.89 -2.81 10.45
CA ILE A 45 -5.05 -1.91 10.53
C ILE A 45 -5.35 -1.57 12.00
N GLU A 46 -5.44 -2.58 12.86
CA GLU A 46 -5.68 -2.40 14.31
C GLU A 46 -4.60 -1.53 14.96
N PHE A 47 -3.34 -1.79 14.61
CA PHE A 47 -2.22 -1.01 15.08
C PHE A 47 -2.26 0.45 14.59
N ALA A 48 -2.65 0.67 13.35
CA ALA A 48 -2.79 2.01 12.80
C ALA A 48 -3.94 2.79 13.47
N ILE A 49 -5.03 2.12 13.82
CA ILE A 49 -6.15 2.70 14.59
C ILE A 49 -5.70 3.00 16.03
N GLU A 50 -5.08 2.05 16.73
CA GLU A 50 -4.57 2.21 18.10
C GLU A 50 -3.65 3.43 18.24
N ARG A 51 -2.91 3.75 17.19
CA ARG A 51 -1.94 4.86 17.15
C ARG A 51 -2.50 6.15 16.54
N ASP A 52 -3.78 6.24 16.27
CA ASP A 52 -4.41 7.37 15.57
C ASP A 52 -3.79 7.66 14.18
N VAL A 53 -3.03 6.72 13.62
CA VAL A 53 -2.49 6.78 12.25
C VAL A 53 -3.61 6.66 11.24
N LEU A 54 -4.52 5.69 11.44
CA LEU A 54 -5.74 5.51 10.66
C LEU A 54 -6.94 5.99 11.47
N ARG A 55 -7.63 7.00 10.98
CA ARG A 55 -8.84 7.55 11.61
C ARG A 55 -9.97 7.63 10.60
N PHE A 56 -11.19 7.41 11.06
CA PHE A 56 -12.41 7.53 10.27
C PHE A 56 -13.18 8.80 10.65
N GLY A 57 -13.80 9.43 9.68
CA GLY A 57 -14.52 10.70 9.85
C GLY A 57 -14.45 11.50 8.56
N GLU A 58 -14.62 12.81 8.64
CA GLU A 58 -14.57 13.71 7.50
C GLU A 58 -13.25 14.51 7.50
N PHE A 59 -12.43 14.33 6.48
CA PHE A 59 -11.11 14.96 6.38
C PHE A 59 -10.91 15.60 5.02
N THR A 60 -10.52 16.88 5.00
CA THR A 60 -10.11 17.54 3.77
C THR A 60 -8.64 17.21 3.46
N LEU A 61 -8.39 16.52 2.36
CA LEU A 61 -7.05 16.18 1.89
C LEU A 61 -6.37 17.40 1.24
N LYS A 62 -5.04 17.31 1.05
CA LYS A 62 -4.27 18.34 0.34
C LYS A 62 -4.75 18.61 -1.09
N SER A 63 -5.37 17.62 -1.72
CA SER A 63 -6.00 17.73 -3.04
C SER A 63 -7.32 18.51 -3.03
N GLY A 64 -7.84 18.88 -1.86
CA GLY A 64 -9.18 19.46 -1.67
C GLY A 64 -10.30 18.43 -1.60
N ARG A 65 -10.03 17.13 -1.81
CA ARG A 65 -11.02 16.06 -1.69
C ARG A 65 -11.45 15.86 -0.23
N LEU A 66 -12.74 15.63 -0.04
CA LEU A 66 -13.29 15.24 1.26
C LEU A 66 -13.21 13.72 1.39
N SER A 67 -12.37 13.23 2.31
CA SER A 67 -12.12 11.81 2.51
C SER A 67 -12.78 11.29 3.80
N PRO A 68 -13.40 10.09 3.77
CA PRO A 68 -14.01 9.47 4.96
C PRO A 68 -12.98 8.88 5.92
N TYR A 69 -11.70 8.92 5.58
CA TYR A 69 -10.61 8.47 6.45
C TYR A 69 -9.34 9.27 6.21
N TYR A 70 -8.49 9.27 7.21
CA TYR A 70 -7.19 9.93 7.18
C TYR A 70 -6.11 8.98 7.67
N PHE A 71 -5.00 8.92 6.92
CA PHE A 71 -3.84 8.11 7.26
C PHE A 71 -2.64 9.01 7.52
N ASN A 72 -2.23 9.15 8.79
CA ASN A 72 -1.11 9.98 9.20
C ASN A 72 0.10 9.13 9.60
N PHE A 73 0.91 8.77 8.63
CA PHE A 73 2.09 7.93 8.82
C PHE A 73 3.09 8.50 9.84
N GLY A 74 3.16 9.83 9.99
CA GLY A 74 4.07 10.50 10.92
C GLY A 74 3.86 10.17 12.39
N LEU A 75 2.73 9.55 12.76
CA LEU A 75 2.45 9.11 14.13
C LEU A 75 3.11 7.77 14.49
N PHE A 76 3.71 7.05 13.55
CA PHE A 76 4.61 5.93 13.85
C PHE A 76 5.99 6.45 14.29
N ASN A 77 6.04 7.17 15.42
CA ASN A 77 7.18 7.98 15.86
C ASN A 77 7.88 7.46 17.11
N THR A 78 7.67 6.21 17.48
CA THR A 78 8.34 5.55 18.61
C THR A 78 9.12 4.32 18.14
N GLY A 79 10.13 3.89 18.92
CA GLY A 79 10.92 2.71 18.60
C GLY A 79 10.08 1.44 18.47
N SER A 80 9.10 1.24 19.35
CA SER A 80 8.19 0.09 19.29
C SER A 80 7.29 0.14 18.04
N ALA A 81 6.82 1.35 17.67
CA ALA A 81 6.01 1.51 16.46
C ALA A 81 6.83 1.23 15.21
N LEU A 82 8.07 1.73 15.16
CA LEU A 82 8.95 1.50 14.03
C LEU A 82 9.35 0.02 13.88
N ALA A 83 9.61 -0.67 15.00
CA ALA A 83 9.90 -2.10 15.00
C ALA A 83 8.72 -2.93 14.46
N ARG A 84 7.47 -2.65 14.91
CA ARG A 84 6.27 -3.31 14.36
C ARG A 84 6.09 -3.01 12.88
N LEU A 85 6.27 -1.77 12.46
CA LEU A 85 6.17 -1.35 11.08
C LEU A 85 7.18 -2.09 10.18
N GLY A 86 8.42 -2.24 10.62
CA GLY A 86 9.44 -3.02 9.93
C GLY A 86 9.01 -4.47 9.68
N ARG A 87 8.34 -5.11 10.66
CA ARG A 87 7.80 -6.47 10.50
C ARG A 87 6.71 -6.54 9.44
N TYR A 88 5.80 -5.57 9.40
CA TYR A 88 4.73 -5.55 8.39
C TYR A 88 5.28 -5.35 6.98
N PHE A 89 6.27 -4.47 6.79
CA PHE A 89 6.95 -4.32 5.51
C PHE A 89 7.72 -5.58 5.10
N ALA A 90 8.43 -6.21 6.05
CA ALA A 90 9.15 -7.45 5.81
C ALA A 90 8.19 -8.57 5.38
N GLN A 91 7.06 -8.72 6.08
CA GLN A 91 6.05 -9.72 5.75
C GLN A 91 5.42 -9.45 4.36
N ALA A 92 5.11 -8.19 4.04
CA ALA A 92 4.58 -7.82 2.73
C ALA A 92 5.55 -8.16 1.59
N LEU A 93 6.86 -7.94 1.77
CA LEU A 93 7.87 -8.34 0.79
C LEU A 93 7.91 -9.86 0.63
N VAL A 94 7.99 -10.60 1.73
CA VAL A 94 8.06 -12.08 1.69
C VAL A 94 6.83 -12.66 1.00
N ASP A 95 5.65 -12.16 1.34
CA ASP A 95 4.37 -12.61 0.78
C ASP A 95 4.17 -12.25 -0.70
N SER A 96 4.90 -11.25 -1.19
CA SER A 96 4.82 -10.82 -2.59
C SER A 96 5.60 -11.71 -3.57
N ASP A 97 6.45 -12.63 -3.05
CA ASP A 97 7.40 -13.43 -3.81
C ASP A 97 8.38 -12.61 -4.69
N ILE A 98 8.45 -11.30 -4.49
CA ILE A 98 9.36 -10.43 -5.24
C ILE A 98 10.79 -10.68 -4.78
N LYS A 99 11.67 -10.93 -5.74
CA LYS A 99 13.10 -11.10 -5.47
C LYS A 99 13.81 -9.76 -5.68
N CYS A 100 14.54 -9.33 -4.68
CA CYS A 100 15.41 -8.15 -4.73
C CYS A 100 16.77 -8.46 -4.12
N ASP A 101 17.75 -7.63 -4.43
CA ASP A 101 19.15 -7.81 -4.03
C ASP A 101 19.58 -6.71 -3.05
N VAL A 102 18.83 -5.60 -2.97
CA VAL A 102 19.04 -4.49 -2.03
C VAL A 102 17.74 -3.73 -1.78
N ILE A 103 17.57 -3.23 -0.56
CA ILE A 103 16.46 -2.34 -0.18
C ILE A 103 16.94 -0.89 -0.20
N LEU A 104 16.24 -0.02 -0.91
CA LEU A 104 16.51 1.41 -0.97
C LEU A 104 15.42 2.20 -0.23
N GLY A 105 15.84 2.96 0.79
CA GLY A 105 14.97 3.89 1.51
C GLY A 105 15.19 5.33 1.06
N PRO A 106 14.30 5.93 0.26
CA PRO A 106 14.45 7.32 -0.17
C PRO A 106 14.45 8.31 1.00
N ALA A 107 15.32 9.32 0.93
CA ALA A 107 15.36 10.36 1.93
C ALA A 107 14.08 11.23 1.89
N TYR A 108 13.40 11.45 3.03
CA TYR A 108 13.91 11.12 4.37
C TYR A 108 13.14 9.98 5.04
N LYS A 109 11.85 9.79 4.72
CA LYS A 109 10.98 8.81 5.41
C LYS A 109 11.35 7.36 5.11
N GLY A 110 11.80 7.09 3.90
CA GLY A 110 12.26 5.76 3.52
C GLY A 110 13.46 5.26 4.33
N ILE A 111 14.30 6.15 4.85
CA ILE A 111 15.50 5.76 5.62
C ILE A 111 15.15 4.90 6.84
N PRO A 112 14.34 5.38 7.81
CA PRO A 112 13.97 4.56 8.95
C PRO A 112 13.15 3.33 8.57
N LEU A 113 12.37 3.39 7.48
CA LEU A 113 11.57 2.26 7.00
C LEU A 113 12.44 1.13 6.46
N ALA A 114 13.39 1.46 5.57
CA ALA A 114 14.34 0.48 5.05
C ALA A 114 15.16 -0.16 6.18
N THR A 115 15.66 0.64 7.13
CA THR A 115 16.40 0.15 8.27
C THR A 115 15.57 -0.81 9.12
N ALA A 116 14.35 -0.41 9.51
CA ALA A 116 13.49 -1.27 10.32
C ALA A 116 13.08 -2.56 9.59
N MET A 117 12.83 -2.46 8.28
CA MET A 117 12.46 -3.59 7.44
C MET A 117 13.58 -4.62 7.33
N VAL A 118 14.85 -4.20 7.06
CA VAL A 118 15.94 -5.17 6.92
C VAL A 118 16.30 -5.83 8.25
N VAL A 119 16.18 -5.11 9.38
CA VAL A 119 16.29 -5.71 10.72
C VAL A 119 15.22 -6.78 10.90
N ALA A 120 13.96 -6.48 10.57
CA ALA A 120 12.87 -7.45 10.68
C ALA A 120 13.02 -8.64 9.72
N LEU A 121 13.53 -8.44 8.49
CA LEU A 121 13.85 -9.53 7.55
C LEU A 121 14.89 -10.49 8.16
N SER A 122 15.92 -9.95 8.79
CA SER A 122 16.95 -10.76 9.46
C SER A 122 16.39 -11.52 10.66
N GLU A 123 15.69 -10.82 11.57
CA GLU A 123 15.24 -11.39 12.85
C GLU A 123 14.08 -12.37 12.71
N HIS A 124 13.16 -12.13 11.77
CA HIS A 124 11.90 -12.90 11.68
C HIS A 124 11.82 -13.83 10.47
N HIS A 125 12.64 -13.57 9.43
CA HIS A 125 12.61 -14.36 8.20
C HIS A 125 13.96 -15.00 7.85
N GLY A 126 15.04 -14.71 8.62
CA GLY A 126 16.39 -15.24 8.36
C GLY A 126 17.00 -14.72 7.04
N ILE A 127 16.53 -13.56 6.55
CA ILE A 127 16.97 -12.94 5.30
C ILE A 127 17.90 -11.79 5.62
N ASP A 128 19.22 -11.97 5.37
CA ASP A 128 20.21 -10.90 5.52
C ASP A 128 20.24 -10.06 4.23
N MET A 129 19.47 -8.94 4.27
CA MET A 129 19.26 -8.08 3.11
C MET A 129 20.09 -6.80 3.18
N PRO A 130 20.93 -6.52 2.18
CA PRO A 130 21.63 -5.24 2.08
C PRO A 130 20.65 -4.08 1.96
N TYR A 131 20.97 -2.93 2.56
CA TYR A 131 20.17 -1.73 2.42
C TYR A 131 20.99 -0.48 2.14
N ALA A 132 20.37 0.49 1.50
CA ALA A 132 20.92 1.77 1.17
C ALA A 132 19.88 2.88 1.30
N PHE A 133 20.34 4.11 1.37
CA PHE A 133 19.50 5.30 1.25
C PHE A 133 20.23 6.41 0.50
N ASN A 134 19.48 7.34 -0.10
CA ASN A 134 20.09 8.48 -0.78
C ASN A 134 20.22 9.69 0.16
N ARG A 135 21.21 10.53 -0.11
CA ARG A 135 21.30 11.89 0.42
C ARG A 135 20.58 12.83 -0.55
N LYS A 136 19.94 13.88 -0.04
CA LYS A 136 19.40 14.95 -0.91
C LYS A 136 20.49 15.86 -1.47
N GLU A 137 21.62 15.97 -0.76
CA GLU A 137 22.78 16.74 -1.18
C GLU A 137 24.00 15.83 -1.27
N ALA A 138 24.65 15.80 -2.43
CA ALA A 138 25.87 15.03 -2.61
C ALA A 138 26.99 15.64 -1.76
N LYS A 139 27.75 14.81 -1.02
CA LYS A 139 28.97 15.26 -0.34
C LYS A 139 30.14 15.32 -1.32
N ALA A 140 30.86 16.44 -1.27
CA ALA A 140 32.06 16.65 -2.06
C ALA A 140 33.30 15.95 -1.48
N HIS A 141 33.26 15.51 -0.19
CA HIS A 141 34.42 14.96 0.55
C HIS A 141 34.03 13.72 1.36
N GLY A 142 34.99 12.80 1.59
CA GLY A 142 34.84 11.55 2.32
C GLY A 142 34.30 10.42 1.44
N GLU A 143 33.40 9.59 1.97
CA GLU A 143 32.62 8.62 1.17
C GLU A 143 31.72 9.41 0.22
N GLY A 144 32.26 9.87 -0.89
CA GLY A 144 31.57 10.68 -1.90
C GLY A 144 30.34 9.95 -2.46
N GLY A 145 29.44 10.74 -3.10
CA GLY A 145 28.26 10.19 -3.79
C GLY A 145 26.95 10.48 -3.07
N SER A 146 25.88 10.11 -3.74
CA SER A 146 24.49 10.34 -3.28
C SER A 146 23.92 9.17 -2.48
N ILE A 147 24.58 8.00 -2.48
CA ILE A 147 24.12 6.78 -1.78
C ILE A 147 24.96 6.52 -0.53
N VAL A 148 24.30 6.03 0.51
CA VAL A 148 24.89 5.57 1.78
C VAL A 148 24.40 4.15 2.04
N GLY A 149 25.27 3.29 2.55
CA GLY A 149 25.01 1.88 2.80
C GLY A 149 25.53 0.99 1.68
N ALA A 150 24.79 -0.02 1.31
CA ALA A 150 25.18 -0.96 0.27
C ALA A 150 25.20 -0.32 -1.12
N GLU A 151 26.04 -0.85 -2.00
CA GLU A 151 26.03 -0.48 -3.42
C GLU A 151 24.69 -0.85 -4.06
N LEU A 152 24.12 0.07 -4.84
CA LEU A 152 22.91 -0.23 -5.65
C LEU A 152 23.31 -1.08 -6.84
N ARG A 153 23.03 -2.37 -6.77
CA ARG A 153 23.28 -3.34 -7.84
C ARG A 153 22.18 -4.38 -7.92
N GLY A 154 22.03 -5.00 -9.10
CA GLY A 154 21.00 -6.01 -9.30
C GLY A 154 19.59 -5.40 -9.19
N ARG A 155 18.70 -6.07 -8.49
CA ARG A 155 17.29 -5.70 -8.35
C ARG A 155 17.06 -4.91 -7.05
N VAL A 156 16.59 -3.70 -7.19
CA VAL A 156 16.39 -2.77 -6.07
C VAL A 156 14.90 -2.71 -5.70
N ALA A 157 14.56 -3.03 -4.45
CA ALA A 157 13.24 -2.75 -3.91
C ALA A 157 13.26 -1.43 -3.13
N ILE A 158 12.29 -0.57 -3.41
CA ILE A 158 12.14 0.76 -2.80
C ILE A 158 11.16 0.63 -1.63
N VAL A 159 11.40 1.33 -0.51
CA VAL A 159 10.47 1.36 0.62
C VAL A 159 10.13 2.81 0.97
N ASP A 160 8.85 3.17 0.89
CA ASP A 160 8.35 4.50 1.26
C ASP A 160 7.03 4.40 2.04
N ASP A 161 6.51 5.52 2.55
CA ASP A 161 5.26 5.53 3.32
C ASP A 161 4.03 5.37 2.39
N VAL A 162 3.89 6.21 1.38
CA VAL A 162 2.78 6.25 0.42
C VAL A 162 3.24 6.79 -0.94
N ILE A 163 2.55 6.41 -2.01
CA ILE A 163 2.68 7.06 -3.32
C ILE A 163 1.51 8.03 -3.50
N THR A 164 1.81 9.33 -3.70
CA THR A 164 0.79 10.36 -3.96
C THR A 164 0.79 10.80 -5.42
N ALA A 165 1.80 11.57 -5.84
CA ALA A 165 1.93 12.04 -7.22
C ALA A 165 3.09 11.37 -7.99
N GLY A 166 3.71 10.34 -7.43
CA GLY A 166 4.81 9.61 -8.03
C GLY A 166 6.13 10.39 -8.18
N THR A 167 6.21 11.65 -7.72
CA THR A 167 7.42 12.47 -7.90
C THR A 167 8.64 11.88 -7.20
N ALA A 168 8.48 11.42 -5.94
CA ALA A 168 9.55 10.78 -5.20
C ALA A 168 10.06 9.50 -5.91
N ILE A 169 9.16 8.72 -6.46
CA ILE A 169 9.51 7.51 -7.22
C ILE A 169 10.31 7.88 -8.47
N ARG A 170 9.91 8.91 -9.23
CA ARG A 170 10.66 9.36 -10.42
C ARG A 170 12.09 9.79 -10.08
N GLU A 171 12.29 10.50 -8.96
CA GLU A 171 13.64 10.84 -8.48
C GLU A 171 14.47 9.59 -8.15
N VAL A 172 13.86 8.63 -7.46
CA VAL A 172 14.51 7.36 -7.10
C VAL A 172 14.86 6.53 -8.32
N MET A 173 14.00 6.50 -9.34
CA MET A 173 14.27 5.79 -10.60
C MET A 173 15.52 6.34 -11.30
N THR A 174 15.67 7.67 -11.34
CA THR A 174 16.89 8.30 -11.89
C THR A 174 18.16 7.86 -11.13
N ILE A 175 18.06 7.69 -9.80
CA ILE A 175 19.17 7.19 -8.99
C ILE A 175 19.49 5.73 -9.32
N ILE A 176 18.50 4.86 -9.40
CA ILE A 176 18.67 3.44 -9.72
C ILE A 176 19.31 3.27 -11.11
N GLU A 177 18.83 4.01 -12.11
CA GLU A 177 19.36 4.02 -13.47
C GLU A 177 20.82 4.48 -13.52
N ALA A 178 21.15 5.57 -12.79
CA ALA A 178 22.53 6.08 -12.71
C ALA A 178 23.52 5.03 -12.16
N HIS A 179 23.04 4.11 -11.31
CA HIS A 179 23.84 3.00 -10.77
C HIS A 179 23.76 1.72 -11.62
N LYS A 180 23.06 1.75 -12.77
CA LYS A 180 22.87 0.59 -13.66
C LYS A 180 22.18 -0.59 -12.95
N ALA A 181 21.40 -0.30 -11.93
CA ALA A 181 20.57 -1.28 -11.23
C ALA A 181 19.16 -1.34 -11.87
N THR A 182 18.38 -2.36 -11.49
CA THR A 182 17.04 -2.58 -12.03
C THR A 182 16.00 -2.42 -10.89
N PRO A 183 14.94 -1.63 -11.06
CA PRO A 183 13.87 -1.57 -10.06
C PRO A 183 13.14 -2.92 -10.01
N ALA A 184 12.91 -3.45 -8.80
CA ALA A 184 12.19 -4.69 -8.56
C ALA A 184 10.74 -4.44 -8.13
N ALA A 185 10.58 -3.58 -7.14
CA ALA A 185 9.28 -3.20 -6.59
C ALA A 185 9.38 -1.91 -5.78
N THR A 186 8.22 -1.32 -5.51
CA THR A 186 8.06 -0.33 -4.44
C THR A 186 7.13 -0.88 -3.37
N LEU A 187 7.55 -0.83 -2.10
CA LEU A 187 6.74 -1.19 -0.95
C LEU A 187 6.22 0.08 -0.28
N ILE A 188 4.93 0.08 0.05
CA ILE A 188 4.25 1.20 0.72
C ILE A 188 3.33 0.70 1.83
N ALA A 189 2.94 1.59 2.74
CA ALA A 189 2.06 1.21 3.85
C ALA A 189 0.62 0.97 3.39
N ILE A 190 0.07 1.85 2.56
CA ILE A 190 -1.33 1.78 2.13
C ILE A 190 -1.49 2.18 0.65
N ASP A 191 -2.21 1.34 -0.10
CA ASP A 191 -2.77 1.70 -1.39
C ASP A 191 -4.19 2.26 -1.18
N ARG A 192 -4.35 3.56 -1.43
CA ARG A 192 -5.66 4.22 -1.30
C ARG A 192 -6.60 3.93 -2.47
N MET A 193 -6.09 3.33 -3.54
CA MET A 193 -6.84 2.98 -4.75
C MET A 193 -7.62 4.16 -5.34
N GLU A 194 -7.08 5.36 -5.24
CA GLU A 194 -7.70 6.62 -5.70
C GLU A 194 -7.15 7.03 -7.06
N LYS A 195 -8.03 7.52 -7.93
CA LYS A 195 -7.65 8.16 -9.20
C LYS A 195 -6.69 9.33 -8.93
N GLY A 196 -5.64 9.40 -9.75
CA GLY A 196 -4.71 10.53 -9.80
C GLY A 196 -5.33 11.73 -10.53
N GLN A 197 -4.59 12.29 -11.47
CA GLN A 197 -5.09 13.35 -12.35
C GLN A 197 -5.89 12.83 -13.55
N GLY A 198 -5.72 11.55 -13.89
CA GLY A 198 -6.44 10.83 -14.94
C GLY A 198 -7.29 9.69 -14.37
N ASP A 199 -7.52 8.68 -15.20
CA ASP A 199 -8.32 7.50 -14.82
C ASP A 199 -7.54 6.47 -14.00
N LEU A 200 -6.21 6.54 -14.01
CA LEU A 200 -5.33 5.65 -13.25
C LEU A 200 -5.02 6.22 -11.86
N SER A 201 -4.72 5.34 -10.92
CA SER A 201 -4.10 5.73 -9.66
C SER A 201 -2.62 6.05 -9.86
N ALA A 202 -2.02 6.78 -8.90
CA ALA A 202 -0.59 7.03 -8.90
C ALA A 202 0.23 5.72 -8.88
N ILE A 203 -0.28 4.67 -8.25
CA ILE A 203 0.32 3.33 -8.24
C ILE A 203 0.26 2.70 -9.63
N GLN A 204 -0.92 2.70 -10.26
CA GLN A 204 -1.08 2.16 -11.61
C GLN A 204 -0.21 2.91 -12.65
N GLU A 205 -0.04 4.23 -12.49
CA GLU A 205 0.89 5.00 -13.32
C GLU A 205 2.34 4.54 -13.11
N VAL A 206 2.78 4.37 -11.87
CA VAL A 206 4.13 3.89 -11.55
C VAL A 206 4.36 2.47 -12.08
N GLU A 207 3.42 1.56 -11.91
CA GLU A 207 3.52 0.19 -12.43
C GLU A 207 3.61 0.14 -13.95
N ARG A 208 2.80 0.96 -14.64
CA ARG A 208 2.82 1.09 -16.10
C ARG A 208 4.14 1.69 -16.61
N ASP A 209 4.57 2.81 -16.00
CA ASP A 209 5.67 3.62 -16.52
C ASP A 209 7.04 2.97 -16.28
N TYR A 210 7.16 2.18 -15.20
CA TYR A 210 8.41 1.54 -14.81
C TYR A 210 8.41 0.01 -14.89
N ALA A 211 7.31 -0.60 -15.32
CA ALA A 211 7.16 -2.06 -15.41
C ALA A 211 7.56 -2.79 -14.11
N MET A 212 7.33 -2.16 -12.96
CA MET A 212 7.60 -2.73 -11.64
C MET A 212 6.32 -2.79 -10.80
N LYS A 213 6.24 -3.75 -9.88
CA LYS A 213 5.09 -3.89 -8.98
C LYS A 213 5.16 -2.92 -7.81
N VAL A 214 4.00 -2.46 -7.36
CA VAL A 214 3.84 -1.79 -6.07
C VAL A 214 3.16 -2.76 -5.10
N VAL A 215 3.79 -2.96 -3.95
CA VAL A 215 3.31 -3.83 -2.87
C VAL A 215 2.89 -2.94 -1.71
N SER A 216 1.64 -2.97 -1.32
CA SER A 216 1.16 -2.31 -0.11
C SER A 216 1.00 -3.30 1.04
N ILE A 217 1.23 -2.85 2.28
CA ILE A 217 0.88 -3.65 3.46
C ILE A 217 -0.64 -3.87 3.46
N ILE A 218 -1.40 -2.79 3.29
CA ILE A 218 -2.87 -2.82 3.15
C ILE A 218 -3.33 -1.98 1.97
N SER A 219 -4.54 -2.26 1.51
CA SER A 219 -5.26 -1.47 0.51
C SER A 219 -6.53 -0.85 1.10
N PHE A 220 -7.16 0.05 0.34
CA PHE A 220 -8.49 0.55 0.64
C PHE A 220 -9.50 -0.59 0.85
N ASN A 221 -9.42 -1.65 0.06
CA ASN A 221 -10.33 -2.78 0.17
C ASN A 221 -10.11 -3.55 1.48
N ASP A 222 -8.88 -3.72 1.95
CA ASP A 222 -8.60 -4.36 3.24
C ASP A 222 -9.19 -3.54 4.40
N VAL A 223 -9.08 -2.21 4.36
CA VAL A 223 -9.70 -1.32 5.36
C VAL A 223 -11.23 -1.43 5.33
N LEU A 224 -11.83 -1.48 4.14
CA LEU A 224 -13.27 -1.64 3.98
C LEU A 224 -13.76 -2.99 4.50
N GLU A 225 -13.04 -4.09 4.18
CA GLU A 225 -13.33 -5.44 4.70
C GLU A 225 -13.29 -5.44 6.23
N TYR A 226 -12.25 -4.88 6.83
CA TYR A 226 -12.11 -4.75 8.29
C TYR A 226 -13.30 -4.01 8.93
N LEU A 227 -13.74 -2.90 8.35
CA LEU A 227 -14.87 -2.14 8.86
C LEU A 227 -16.21 -2.92 8.76
N GLN A 228 -16.38 -3.69 7.70
CA GLN A 228 -17.58 -4.48 7.46
C GLN A 228 -17.80 -5.62 8.47
N GLU A 229 -16.76 -6.06 9.17
CA GLU A 229 -16.85 -7.10 10.18
C GLU A 229 -17.60 -6.67 11.44
N ASN A 230 -17.73 -5.37 11.68
CA ASN A 230 -18.42 -4.83 12.85
C ASN A 230 -19.55 -3.88 12.44
N SER A 231 -20.78 -4.25 12.76
CA SER A 231 -21.98 -3.44 12.46
C SER A 231 -21.96 -2.02 13.04
N ALA A 232 -21.18 -1.78 14.11
CA ALA A 232 -21.00 -0.43 14.66
C ALA A 232 -20.31 0.54 13.66
N ASN A 233 -19.62 0.02 12.65
CA ASN A 233 -18.92 0.78 11.62
C ASN A 233 -19.79 1.12 10.40
N HIS A 234 -21.10 0.81 10.41
CA HIS A 234 -21.96 0.95 9.23
C HIS A 234 -21.87 2.33 8.54
N ALA A 235 -21.88 3.41 9.32
CA ALA A 235 -21.76 4.77 8.78
C ALA A 235 -20.40 5.01 8.08
N HIS A 236 -19.31 4.45 8.62
CA HIS A 236 -17.98 4.53 8.00
C HIS A 236 -17.93 3.71 6.72
N VAL A 237 -18.51 2.52 6.72
CA VAL A 237 -18.60 1.65 5.52
C VAL A 237 -19.35 2.36 4.40
N GLU A 238 -20.52 2.96 4.68
CA GLU A 238 -21.28 3.71 3.66
C GLU A 238 -20.49 4.91 3.12
N ALA A 239 -19.81 5.66 3.98
CA ALA A 239 -18.99 6.79 3.56
C ALA A 239 -17.81 6.34 2.69
N MET A 240 -17.15 5.22 3.04
CA MET A 240 -16.07 4.61 2.26
C MET A 240 -16.56 4.14 0.87
N LEU A 241 -17.72 3.50 0.81
CA LEU A 241 -18.31 3.03 -0.45
C LEU A 241 -18.62 4.20 -1.39
N ARG A 242 -19.27 5.27 -0.89
CA ARG A 242 -19.53 6.49 -1.67
C ARG A 242 -18.24 7.12 -2.18
N TYR A 243 -17.23 7.23 -1.31
CA TYR A 243 -15.94 7.79 -1.69
C TYR A 243 -15.26 6.98 -2.81
N ARG A 244 -15.36 5.65 -2.77
CA ARG A 244 -14.83 4.78 -3.82
C ARG A 244 -15.57 4.96 -5.16
N GLU A 245 -16.87 5.17 -5.14
CA GLU A 245 -17.66 5.45 -6.35
C GLU A 245 -17.20 6.74 -7.03
N ASP A 246 -16.89 7.78 -6.24
CA ASP A 246 -16.47 9.09 -6.76
C ASP A 246 -15.01 9.11 -7.21
N PHE A 247 -14.11 8.51 -6.43
CA PHE A 247 -12.67 8.69 -6.56
C PHE A 247 -11.88 7.39 -6.76
N GLY A 248 -12.50 6.23 -6.67
CA GLY A 248 -11.82 4.95 -6.80
C GLY A 248 -11.39 4.62 -8.22
N VAL A 249 -10.29 3.87 -8.35
CA VAL A 249 -9.88 3.26 -9.61
C VAL A 249 -10.52 1.89 -9.78
N LEU A 250 -10.73 1.48 -11.03
CA LEU A 250 -11.11 0.10 -11.33
C LEU A 250 -9.89 -0.79 -11.12
N VAL A 251 -10.08 -1.88 -10.38
CA VAL A 251 -9.09 -2.95 -10.28
C VAL A 251 -9.25 -3.83 -11.50
N ALA A 252 -8.17 -3.98 -12.27
CA ALA A 252 -8.14 -4.87 -13.43
C ALA A 252 -8.09 -6.34 -13.00
#